data_73248ef536338429ffe6aaebdf6f4df8
#
_entry.id   73248ef536338429ffe6aaebdf6f4df8
#
_cell.length_a   1.000
_cell.length_b   1.000
_cell.length_c   1.000
_cell.angle_alpha   90.00
_cell.angle_beta   90.00
_cell.angle_gamma   90.00
#
_symmetry.space_group_name_H-M   'P 1'
#
loop_
_entity.id
_entity.type
_entity.pdbx_description
1 polymer ?
#
loop_
_entity_poly.entity_id
_entity_poly.type
_entity_poly.pdbx_seq_one_letter_code
_entity_poly.pdbx_strand_id
1 'polypeptide(L)'
;MMWRIRARALAKVCSTLPFVWACGAATPPAETAAPVASPPAAAAVIPSAPSDSPKRATELEALGFDAYLWGFAIVENYKAIYAYNVNTSGPEYKGPFNTLSSAARVYTPADKAVITPNSDTPYGFVTLDLRAEPQLLSVPAVEKGRYYSLQLVDAYTHNFGYVGTRTTGNKPGRYLVTGPTFKGPKPEGVDQVFSAETDFVLVVYRTQLFNPPDIQQVKRIQAGYSVTPLHELTKSAAPLPPPALDFPVWEAETVKGLGFFSILDFLLDLMPVVPEDAGIRQRLLAIGVGAPGKLDPKTFTEGDRTALLAGQQRGQKKLAELSVDTHFLGHEVTAGDLFGNRAYLGADVRRRDVGAMLGIYGNSREEALYPIYRTDADGKPLDASQSAYTLRFEKGKLPPAKAFWSLTMYDGRSKLLVDNPLKRYLINSTMLQSLKRDADGGITLTLQHASPGKAQEANWLPAPNGPFYAVLRLYYPEPAAYDGSWKLPSLVAIPKPAKP
;
A
#
# COMPACT_ATOMS: atom_id res chain seq x y z
N MET A 1 27.75 -25.29 37.83
CA MET A 1 28.54 -24.23 38.45
C MET A 1 27.73 -22.96 38.39
N MET A 2 27.20 -22.64 39.50
CA MET A 2 26.32 -21.55 39.89
C MET A 2 26.88 -20.17 39.50
N TRP A 3 26.02 -19.24 39.16
CA TRP A 3 25.90 -17.96 39.87
C TRP A 3 24.56 -17.28 39.59
N ARG A 4 23.74 -17.23 40.66
CA ARG A 4 22.59 -16.32 40.85
C ARG A 4 23.07 -15.04 41.51
N ILE A 5 22.46 -13.89 41.23
CA ILE A 5 22.20 -12.74 42.15
C ILE A 5 21.18 -11.86 41.44
N ARG A 6 19.92 -11.85 41.88
CA ARG A 6 19.19 -11.05 42.91
C ARG A 6 18.68 -9.70 42.41
N ALA A 7 17.34 -9.66 42.35
CA ALA A 7 16.49 -8.50 42.27
C ALA A 7 16.58 -7.61 43.52
N ARG A 8 16.35 -6.32 43.39
CA ARG A 8 15.78 -5.47 44.46
C ARG A 8 14.81 -4.45 43.85
N ALA A 9 13.59 -4.56 44.35
CA ALA A 9 12.53 -3.60 44.22
C ALA A 9 12.75 -2.41 45.17
N LEU A 10 12.27 -1.23 44.81
CA LEU A 10 11.82 -0.19 45.74
C LEU A 10 10.62 0.55 45.19
N ALA A 11 9.62 0.63 46.04
CA ALA A 11 8.27 1.09 45.79
C ALA A 11 8.05 2.52 46.29
N LYS A 12 7.01 3.13 45.70
CA LYS A 12 6.08 4.14 46.27
C LYS A 12 6.62 5.53 46.68
N VAL A 13 5.97 6.58 46.16
CA VAL A 13 5.14 7.46 46.94
C VAL A 13 4.07 8.14 46.07
N CYS A 14 2.84 8.05 46.51
CA CYS A 14 1.63 8.72 46.06
C CYS A 14 1.53 10.07 46.78
N SER A 15 1.02 11.14 46.15
CA SER A 15 0.21 12.17 46.83
C SER A 15 -0.63 12.99 45.85
N THR A 16 -1.80 12.97 45.98
CA THR A 16 -3.15 13.54 45.92
C THR A 16 -3.26 15.07 45.84
N LEU A 17 -3.98 15.58 44.82
CA LEU A 17 -5.08 16.56 44.73
C LEU A 17 -5.00 17.91 45.51
N PRO A 18 -5.79 19.00 45.23
CA PRO A 18 -7.05 19.08 44.45
C PRO A 18 -7.29 20.34 43.58
N PHE A 19 -8.34 20.27 42.77
CA PHE A 19 -9.30 21.28 42.28
C PHE A 19 -9.24 22.74 42.80
N VAL A 20 -9.37 23.72 41.87
CA VAL A 20 -10.27 24.87 42.02
C VAL A 20 -10.68 25.45 40.64
N TRP A 21 -11.96 25.69 40.48
CA TRP A 21 -12.65 26.44 39.43
C TRP A 21 -12.45 27.95 39.59
N ALA A 22 -12.33 28.72 38.51
CA ALA A 22 -12.94 30.06 38.40
C ALA A 22 -13.02 30.55 36.96
N CYS A 23 -14.21 31.00 36.61
CA CYS A 23 -14.57 31.72 35.38
C CYS A 23 -13.89 33.08 35.25
N GLY A 24 -13.77 33.56 33.97
CA GLY A 24 -13.61 34.97 33.73
C GLY A 24 -13.14 35.27 32.29
N ALA A 25 -14.06 35.76 31.47
CA ALA A 25 -13.88 36.20 30.09
C ALA A 25 -12.98 37.42 29.97
N ALA A 26 -12.22 37.47 28.84
CA ALA A 26 -12.05 38.66 28.00
C ALA A 26 -11.19 38.29 26.78
N THR A 27 -11.77 38.38 25.61
CA THR A 27 -11.10 38.40 24.31
C THR A 27 -10.43 39.75 24.09
N PRO A 28 -9.12 39.79 23.72
CA PRO A 28 -8.54 40.98 23.09
C PRO A 28 -8.74 40.93 21.56
N PRO A 29 -8.76 42.05 20.89
CA PRO A 29 -9.12 42.18 19.49
C PRO A 29 -8.01 41.60 18.59
N ALA A 30 -8.41 41.06 17.45
CA ALA A 30 -7.53 40.52 16.41
C ALA A 30 -6.66 41.65 15.83
N GLU A 31 -5.37 41.54 16.05
CA GLU A 31 -4.36 42.31 15.36
C GLU A 31 -4.14 41.70 13.99
N THR A 32 -4.49 42.43 12.94
CA THR A 32 -4.25 42.04 11.54
C THR A 32 -2.75 41.99 11.29
N ALA A 33 -2.15 40.83 11.31
CA ALA A 33 -0.80 40.60 10.86
C ALA A 33 -0.72 40.86 9.34
N ALA A 34 0.09 41.83 8.94
CA ALA A 34 0.46 42.05 7.57
C ALA A 34 1.12 40.80 6.96
N PRO A 35 0.95 40.53 5.65
CA PRO A 35 1.57 39.36 5.03
C PRO A 35 3.10 39.51 5.12
N VAL A 36 3.74 38.58 5.83
CA VAL A 36 5.19 38.45 5.82
C VAL A 36 5.58 38.03 4.40
N ALA A 37 6.25 38.92 3.70
CA ALA A 37 6.86 38.61 2.42
C ALA A 37 7.83 37.44 2.58
N SER A 38 7.60 36.37 1.83
CA SER A 38 8.53 35.25 1.74
C SER A 38 9.91 35.77 1.34
N PRO A 39 11.00 35.39 2.00
CA PRO A 39 12.32 35.76 1.56
C PRO A 39 12.54 35.28 0.13
N PRO A 40 13.20 36.04 -0.74
CA PRO A 40 13.51 35.60 -2.08
C PRO A 40 14.30 34.31 -1.99
N ALA A 41 13.85 33.26 -2.72
CA ALA A 41 14.56 32.01 -2.83
C ALA A 41 16.02 32.32 -3.24
N ALA A 42 16.95 32.03 -2.34
CA ALA A 42 18.37 32.13 -2.65
C ALA A 42 18.60 31.25 -3.89
N ALA A 43 19.01 31.87 -5.00
CA ALA A 43 19.34 31.14 -6.21
C ALA A 43 20.37 30.05 -5.84
N ALA A 44 20.00 28.80 -6.01
CA ALA A 44 20.92 27.68 -5.80
C ALA A 44 22.11 27.91 -6.72
N VAL A 45 23.28 28.15 -6.14
CA VAL A 45 24.53 28.25 -6.88
C VAL A 45 24.80 26.89 -7.46
N ILE A 46 24.51 26.71 -8.74
CA ILE A 46 24.98 25.57 -9.51
C ILE A 46 26.50 25.66 -9.49
N PRO A 47 27.23 24.65 -8.99
CA PRO A 47 28.67 24.68 -9.01
C PRO A 47 29.15 24.91 -10.46
N SER A 48 29.94 25.92 -10.67
CA SER A 48 30.59 26.21 -11.94
C SER A 48 31.45 25.03 -12.37
N ALA A 49 31.33 24.62 -13.61
CA ALA A 49 32.09 23.63 -14.39
C ALA A 49 32.41 22.27 -13.70
N PRO A 50 32.18 21.14 -14.39
CA PRO A 50 32.46 19.81 -13.83
C PRO A 50 33.94 19.68 -13.53
N SER A 51 34.29 19.53 -12.25
CA SER A 51 35.64 19.16 -11.85
C SER A 51 35.60 17.70 -11.40
N ASP A 52 36.37 16.85 -12.04
CA ASP A 52 36.55 15.42 -11.66
C ASP A 52 37.38 15.31 -10.36
N SER A 53 36.94 16.01 -9.31
CA SER A 53 37.61 15.93 -8.03
C SER A 53 37.09 14.74 -7.21
N PRO A 54 37.95 14.03 -6.45
CA PRO A 54 37.51 12.95 -5.55
C PRO A 54 36.40 13.36 -4.58
N LYS A 55 36.41 14.62 -4.14
CA LYS A 55 35.38 15.18 -3.25
C LYS A 55 34.02 15.22 -3.96
N ARG A 56 33.97 15.73 -5.21
CA ARG A 56 32.74 15.77 -6.02
C ARG A 56 32.19 14.37 -6.28
N ALA A 57 33.04 13.41 -6.62
CA ALA A 57 32.62 12.02 -6.82
C ALA A 57 31.98 11.43 -5.57
N THR A 58 32.58 11.66 -4.39
CA THR A 58 32.02 11.19 -3.12
C THR A 58 30.65 11.82 -2.82
N GLU A 59 30.52 13.14 -3.05
CA GLU A 59 29.25 13.87 -2.86
C GLU A 59 28.15 13.36 -3.81
N LEU A 60 28.48 13.11 -5.08
CA LEU A 60 27.54 12.59 -6.09
C LEU A 60 27.14 11.14 -5.80
N GLU A 61 28.06 10.30 -5.35
CA GLU A 61 27.72 8.94 -4.92
C GLU A 61 26.76 8.94 -3.72
N ALA A 62 27.02 9.78 -2.71
CA ALA A 62 26.11 9.92 -1.57
C ALA A 62 24.75 10.44 -2.01
N LEU A 63 24.71 11.43 -2.92
CA LEU A 63 23.45 11.98 -3.44
C LEU A 63 22.68 10.96 -4.29
N GLY A 64 23.38 10.17 -5.12
CA GLY A 64 22.77 9.09 -5.91
C GLY A 64 22.13 8.02 -5.03
N PHE A 65 22.78 7.68 -3.91
CA PHE A 65 22.23 6.76 -2.92
C PHE A 65 20.95 7.32 -2.26
N ASP A 66 21.00 8.55 -1.77
CA ASP A 66 19.87 9.16 -1.08
C ASP A 66 18.71 9.44 -2.02
N ALA A 67 18.98 9.89 -3.25
CA ALA A 67 17.99 10.08 -4.30
C ALA A 67 17.27 8.79 -4.65
N TYR A 68 18.00 7.70 -4.75
CA TYR A 68 17.42 6.39 -5.05
C TYR A 68 16.48 5.93 -3.93
N LEU A 69 16.93 5.92 -2.68
CA LEU A 69 16.10 5.48 -1.56
C LEU A 69 14.88 6.39 -1.36
N TRP A 70 15.03 7.70 -1.44
CA TRP A 70 13.90 8.60 -1.28
C TRP A 70 12.92 8.54 -2.46
N GLY A 71 13.45 8.41 -3.68
CA GLY A 71 12.68 8.44 -4.93
C GLY A 71 12.12 7.08 -5.37
N PHE A 72 12.58 5.95 -4.81
CA PHE A 72 12.25 4.61 -5.29
C PHE A 72 10.74 4.37 -5.35
N ALA A 73 10.03 4.58 -4.26
CA ALA A 73 8.58 4.37 -4.22
C ALA A 73 7.81 5.31 -5.18
N ILE A 74 8.31 6.53 -5.41
CA ILE A 74 7.74 7.51 -6.36
C ILE A 74 7.88 6.98 -7.78
N VAL A 75 9.07 6.48 -8.16
CA VAL A 75 9.33 5.93 -9.50
C VAL A 75 8.60 4.59 -9.72
N GLU A 76 8.46 3.75 -8.70
CA GLU A 76 7.64 2.54 -8.78
C GLU A 76 6.14 2.86 -8.90
N ASN A 77 5.65 3.93 -8.27
CA ASN A 77 4.29 4.43 -8.50
C ASN A 77 4.11 4.90 -9.96
N TYR A 78 5.08 5.63 -10.48
CA TYR A 78 5.05 6.06 -11.89
C TYR A 78 5.01 4.87 -12.86
N LYS A 79 5.74 3.81 -12.60
CA LYS A 79 5.66 2.56 -13.37
C LYS A 79 4.22 2.07 -13.52
N ALA A 80 3.44 2.08 -12.43
CA ALA A 80 2.04 1.69 -12.49
C ALA A 80 1.20 2.70 -13.27
N ILE A 81 1.38 4.00 -13.06
CA ILE A 81 0.70 5.05 -13.82
C ILE A 81 1.01 4.92 -15.31
N TYR A 82 2.28 4.74 -15.66
CA TYR A 82 2.70 4.54 -17.05
C TYR A 82 2.02 3.33 -17.69
N ALA A 83 2.05 2.18 -17.00
CA ALA A 83 1.45 0.94 -17.49
C ALA A 83 -0.09 1.03 -17.59
N TYR A 84 -0.75 1.72 -16.65
CA TYR A 84 -2.21 1.77 -16.57
C TYR A 84 -2.84 2.85 -17.47
N ASN A 85 -2.16 3.98 -17.68
CA ASN A 85 -2.77 5.16 -18.29
C ASN A 85 -2.00 5.71 -19.50
N VAL A 86 -0.69 5.46 -19.64
CA VAL A 86 0.16 6.06 -20.67
C VAL A 86 0.45 5.08 -21.79
N ASN A 87 0.92 3.88 -21.48
CA ASN A 87 1.23 2.85 -22.47
C ASN A 87 -0.04 2.18 -23.01
N THR A 88 -0.70 2.83 -23.96
CA THR A 88 -2.00 2.38 -24.53
C THR A 88 -1.94 1.02 -25.22
N SER A 89 -0.75 0.56 -25.64
CA SER A 89 -0.55 -0.75 -26.26
C SER A 89 -0.13 -1.84 -25.26
N GLY A 90 0.13 -1.47 -24.01
CA GLY A 90 0.55 -2.40 -22.96
C GLY A 90 -0.56 -3.30 -22.46
N PRO A 91 -0.24 -4.52 -21.99
CA PRO A 91 -1.24 -5.48 -21.51
C PRO A 91 -1.96 -5.02 -20.23
N GLU A 92 -1.36 -4.09 -19.49
CA GLU A 92 -1.91 -3.57 -18.22
C GLU A 92 -2.72 -2.29 -18.39
N TYR A 93 -2.86 -1.77 -19.62
CA TYR A 93 -3.60 -0.54 -19.88
C TYR A 93 -5.03 -0.63 -19.37
N LYS A 94 -5.44 0.38 -18.58
CA LYS A 94 -6.75 0.42 -17.93
C LYS A 94 -7.67 1.49 -18.52
N GLY A 95 -7.12 2.50 -19.14
CA GLY A 95 -7.87 3.62 -19.73
C GLY A 95 -7.20 4.98 -19.55
N PRO A 96 -7.78 6.05 -20.10
CA PRO A 96 -7.31 7.42 -19.88
C PRO A 96 -7.37 7.81 -18.40
N PHE A 97 -6.64 8.86 -18.03
CA PHE A 97 -6.80 9.50 -16.71
C PHE A 97 -8.27 9.89 -16.46
N ASN A 98 -8.68 9.92 -15.20
CA ASN A 98 -10.05 10.21 -14.76
C ASN A 98 -11.13 9.23 -15.28
N THR A 99 -10.73 8.10 -15.85
CA THR A 99 -11.63 7.06 -16.34
C THR A 99 -11.53 5.81 -15.49
N LEU A 100 -12.64 5.43 -14.85
CA LEU A 100 -12.70 4.23 -14.01
C LEU A 100 -12.72 2.96 -14.86
N SER A 101 -11.76 2.09 -14.62
CA SER A 101 -11.72 0.73 -15.16
C SER A 101 -12.07 -0.26 -14.07
N SER A 102 -13.10 -1.07 -14.26
CA SER A 102 -13.53 -2.09 -13.29
C SER A 102 -13.52 -3.49 -13.91
N ALA A 103 -13.02 -4.46 -13.16
CA ALA A 103 -13.02 -5.86 -13.55
C ALA A 103 -13.83 -6.68 -12.55
N ALA A 104 -15.04 -7.10 -12.97
CA ALA A 104 -15.90 -7.96 -12.16
C ALA A 104 -15.42 -9.42 -12.25
N ARG A 105 -14.21 -9.68 -11.85
CA ARG A 105 -13.63 -11.02 -11.73
C ARG A 105 -12.59 -11.07 -10.60
N VAL A 106 -12.33 -12.24 -10.10
CA VAL A 106 -11.18 -12.51 -9.24
C VAL A 106 -10.09 -13.21 -10.04
N TYR A 107 -8.89 -13.20 -9.49
CA TYR A 107 -7.76 -13.93 -10.04
C TYR A 107 -7.95 -15.43 -9.92
N THR A 108 -7.41 -16.16 -10.88
CA THR A 108 -7.40 -17.62 -10.97
C THR A 108 -5.98 -18.12 -11.26
N PRO A 109 -5.71 -19.43 -11.24
CA PRO A 109 -4.40 -19.97 -11.64
C PRO A 109 -3.98 -19.65 -13.09
N ALA A 110 -4.91 -19.21 -13.94
CA ALA A 110 -4.60 -18.77 -15.31
C ALA A 110 -3.91 -17.40 -15.37
N ASP A 111 -4.07 -16.58 -14.34
CA ASP A 111 -3.46 -15.25 -14.23
C ASP A 111 -2.00 -15.38 -13.77
N LYS A 112 -1.06 -15.23 -14.70
CA LYS A 112 0.38 -15.44 -14.47
C LYS A 112 1.18 -14.16 -14.22
N ALA A 113 0.62 -13.00 -14.56
CA ALA A 113 1.31 -11.72 -14.49
C ALA A 113 1.41 -11.14 -13.06
N VAL A 114 0.50 -11.52 -12.16
CA VAL A 114 0.42 -11.00 -10.80
C VAL A 114 0.74 -12.10 -9.81
N ILE A 115 1.79 -11.91 -9.02
CA ILE A 115 2.13 -12.82 -7.91
C ILE A 115 1.29 -12.52 -6.67
N THR A 116 1.01 -13.54 -5.87
CA THR A 116 0.20 -13.46 -4.65
C THR A 116 -1.17 -12.78 -4.88
N PRO A 117 -1.87 -13.12 -5.98
CA PRO A 117 -3.07 -12.39 -6.40
C PRO A 117 -4.21 -12.56 -5.39
N ASN A 118 -5.03 -11.50 -5.26
CA ASN A 118 -6.20 -11.51 -4.39
C ASN A 118 -7.42 -12.13 -5.09
N SER A 119 -8.04 -13.12 -4.47
CA SER A 119 -9.27 -13.75 -4.96
C SER A 119 -10.51 -13.42 -4.11
N ASP A 120 -10.42 -12.47 -3.19
CA ASP A 120 -11.54 -12.08 -2.32
C ASP A 120 -12.39 -10.95 -2.90
N THR A 121 -11.71 -9.99 -3.56
CA THR A 121 -12.33 -8.73 -3.99
C THR A 121 -12.02 -8.44 -5.45
N PRO A 122 -12.99 -8.38 -6.36
CA PRO A 122 -12.84 -7.73 -7.65
C PRO A 122 -12.40 -6.27 -7.52
N TYR A 123 -11.54 -5.84 -8.44
CA TYR A 123 -10.90 -4.52 -8.42
C TYR A 123 -11.48 -3.56 -9.45
N GLY A 124 -11.41 -2.27 -9.13
CA GLY A 124 -11.46 -1.16 -10.07
C GLY A 124 -10.25 -0.24 -9.83
N PHE A 125 -9.85 0.48 -10.87
CA PHE A 125 -8.74 1.43 -10.82
C PHE A 125 -9.10 2.70 -11.57
N VAL A 126 -8.73 3.83 -11.02
CA VAL A 126 -8.66 5.10 -11.73
C VAL A 126 -7.44 5.87 -11.26
N THR A 127 -6.68 6.40 -12.19
CA THR A 127 -5.67 7.42 -11.88
C THR A 127 -6.30 8.78 -12.16
N LEU A 128 -6.45 9.59 -11.13
CA LEU A 128 -6.95 10.95 -11.24
C LEU A 128 -5.81 11.88 -11.67
N ASP A 129 -6.10 12.73 -12.64
CA ASP A 129 -5.34 13.93 -12.96
C ASP A 129 -6.14 15.13 -12.44
N LEU A 130 -5.65 15.76 -11.38
CA LEU A 130 -6.33 16.83 -10.66
C LEU A 130 -5.79 18.22 -11.06
N ARG A 131 -4.91 18.31 -12.07
CA ARG A 131 -4.27 19.58 -12.49
C ARG A 131 -5.26 20.59 -13.02
N ALA A 132 -6.33 20.14 -13.69
CA ALA A 132 -7.37 21.06 -14.18
C ALA A 132 -8.39 21.40 -13.10
N GLU A 133 -8.88 20.37 -12.41
CA GLU A 133 -9.94 20.48 -11.42
C GLU A 133 -10.04 19.21 -10.54
N PRO A 134 -10.68 19.30 -9.36
CA PRO A 134 -11.02 18.16 -8.55
C PRO A 134 -11.94 17.16 -9.25
N GLN A 135 -11.85 15.89 -8.81
CA GLN A 135 -12.71 14.81 -9.30
C GLN A 135 -13.65 14.33 -8.19
N LEU A 136 -14.91 14.11 -8.54
CA LEU A 136 -15.94 13.60 -7.65
C LEU A 136 -16.05 12.08 -7.82
N LEU A 137 -15.79 11.35 -6.74
CA LEU A 137 -16.04 9.91 -6.66
C LEU A 137 -17.42 9.66 -6.10
N SER A 138 -18.30 9.01 -6.86
CA SER A 138 -19.63 8.61 -6.37
C SER A 138 -19.66 7.11 -6.13
N VAL A 139 -20.27 6.71 -5.02
CA VAL A 139 -20.48 5.31 -4.66
C VAL A 139 -21.96 5.02 -4.50
N PRO A 140 -22.48 3.87 -5.00
CA PRO A 140 -23.86 3.47 -4.79
C PRO A 140 -24.08 2.97 -3.36
N ALA A 141 -25.33 2.64 -3.04
CA ALA A 141 -25.61 1.83 -1.85
C ALA A 141 -24.98 0.45 -2.00
N VAL A 142 -24.21 0.05 -0.97
CA VAL A 142 -23.66 -1.31 -0.86
C VAL A 142 -24.40 -2.00 0.29
N GLU A 143 -24.85 -3.23 0.08
CA GLU A 143 -25.62 -3.94 1.10
C GLU A 143 -24.86 -4.11 2.41
N LYS A 144 -25.59 -4.04 3.51
CA LYS A 144 -25.04 -4.27 4.85
C LYS A 144 -24.38 -5.65 4.94
N GLY A 145 -23.13 -5.69 5.39
CA GLY A 145 -22.35 -6.92 5.54
C GLY A 145 -21.42 -7.20 4.36
N ARG A 146 -21.51 -6.47 3.25
CA ARG A 146 -20.50 -6.51 2.19
C ARG A 146 -19.43 -5.46 2.45
N TYR A 147 -18.18 -5.89 2.45
CA TYR A 147 -17.05 -4.99 2.46
C TYR A 147 -16.83 -4.36 1.08
N TYR A 148 -16.55 -3.07 1.08
CA TYR A 148 -15.96 -2.36 -0.06
C TYR A 148 -15.02 -1.26 0.44
N SER A 149 -14.07 -0.88 -0.39
CA SER A 149 -13.21 0.27 -0.14
C SER A 149 -12.72 0.92 -1.42
N LEU A 150 -12.56 2.23 -1.36
CA LEU A 150 -11.80 3.05 -2.28
C LEU A 150 -10.58 3.52 -1.49
N GLN A 151 -9.41 3.08 -1.86
CA GLN A 151 -8.13 3.49 -1.28
C GLN A 151 -7.56 4.60 -2.15
N LEU A 152 -7.31 5.78 -1.55
CA LEU A 152 -6.74 6.93 -2.22
C LEU A 152 -5.24 6.98 -1.93
N VAL A 153 -4.44 6.93 -2.99
CA VAL A 153 -2.97 6.86 -2.92
C VAL A 153 -2.37 8.01 -3.70
N ASP A 154 -1.53 8.83 -3.06
CA ASP A 154 -0.84 9.93 -3.71
C ASP A 154 0.40 9.48 -4.51
N ALA A 155 1.07 10.40 -5.20
CA ALA A 155 2.26 10.06 -5.98
C ALA A 155 3.46 9.64 -5.11
N TYR A 156 3.46 9.95 -3.81
CA TYR A 156 4.45 9.44 -2.84
C TYR A 156 4.15 8.02 -2.38
N THR A 157 3.03 7.40 -2.78
CA THR A 157 2.50 6.12 -2.31
C THR A 157 1.88 6.15 -0.90
N HIS A 158 1.55 7.33 -0.38
CA HIS A 158 0.82 7.42 0.88
C HIS A 158 -0.67 7.11 0.70
N ASN A 159 -1.22 6.31 1.59
CA ASN A 159 -2.66 6.11 1.70
C ASN A 159 -3.28 7.29 2.45
N PHE A 160 -3.65 8.37 1.76
CA PHE A 160 -4.12 9.59 2.41
C PHE A 160 -5.62 9.60 2.73
N GLY A 161 -6.37 8.64 2.19
CA GLY A 161 -7.80 8.54 2.44
C GLY A 161 -8.40 7.19 2.06
N TYR A 162 -9.56 6.92 2.66
CA TYR A 162 -10.39 5.76 2.34
C TYR A 162 -11.87 6.15 2.32
N VAL A 163 -12.59 5.62 1.34
CA VAL A 163 -14.05 5.58 1.32
C VAL A 163 -14.47 4.13 1.42
N GLY A 164 -15.47 3.79 2.22
CA GLY A 164 -15.95 2.41 2.29
C GLY A 164 -16.46 1.98 3.65
N THR A 165 -16.65 0.70 3.79
CA THR A 165 -17.29 0.06 4.97
C THR A 165 -16.69 0.52 6.29
N ARG A 166 -15.38 0.71 6.36
CA ARG A 166 -14.69 1.13 7.59
C ARG A 166 -14.88 2.62 7.90
N THR A 167 -14.83 3.48 6.89
CA THR A 167 -14.69 4.94 7.08
C THR A 167 -16.01 5.69 6.90
N THR A 168 -16.70 5.44 5.80
CA THR A 168 -17.90 6.20 5.42
C THR A 168 -19.19 5.37 5.47
N GLY A 169 -19.06 4.05 5.75
CA GLY A 169 -20.19 3.13 5.76
C GLY A 169 -20.65 2.75 4.36
N ASN A 170 -21.82 2.08 4.30
CA ASN A 170 -22.32 1.44 3.09
C ASN A 170 -23.50 2.20 2.42
N LYS A 171 -23.79 3.44 2.86
CA LYS A 171 -24.77 4.30 2.18
C LYS A 171 -24.19 4.89 0.90
N PRO A 172 -25.04 5.29 -0.07
CA PRO A 172 -24.56 6.07 -1.21
C PRO A 172 -23.83 7.32 -0.73
N GLY A 173 -22.78 7.74 -1.46
CA GLY A 173 -22.04 8.93 -1.08
C GLY A 173 -21.26 9.54 -2.23
N ARG A 174 -20.86 10.81 -2.05
CA ARG A 174 -20.09 11.60 -3.00
C ARG A 174 -18.88 12.20 -2.30
N TYR A 175 -17.71 11.93 -2.82
CA TYR A 175 -16.43 12.24 -2.22
C TYR A 175 -15.56 13.00 -3.20
N LEU A 176 -15.23 14.26 -2.86
CA LEU A 176 -14.40 15.10 -3.72
C LEU A 176 -12.92 14.86 -3.42
N VAL A 177 -12.14 14.55 -4.44
CA VAL A 177 -10.68 14.47 -4.36
C VAL A 177 -10.10 15.70 -5.00
N THR A 178 -9.28 16.46 -4.25
CA THR A 178 -8.68 17.71 -4.68
C THR A 178 -7.17 17.62 -4.74
N GLY A 179 -6.57 18.28 -5.71
CA GLY A 179 -5.12 18.49 -5.77
C GLY A 179 -4.64 19.53 -4.75
N PRO A 180 -3.32 19.70 -4.61
CA PRO A 180 -2.70 20.57 -3.59
C PRO A 180 -3.00 22.07 -3.77
N THR A 181 -3.33 22.49 -4.98
CA THR A 181 -3.59 23.89 -5.30
C THR A 181 -5.05 24.31 -5.09
N PHE A 182 -5.98 23.37 -4.92
CA PHE A 182 -7.38 23.67 -4.73
C PHE A 182 -7.63 24.37 -3.39
N LYS A 183 -8.28 25.54 -3.43
CA LYS A 183 -8.62 26.37 -2.25
C LYS A 183 -10.13 26.63 -2.13
N GLY A 184 -10.95 26.00 -2.98
CA GLY A 184 -12.39 26.18 -2.94
C GLY A 184 -13.03 25.56 -1.69
N PRO A 185 -14.24 26.02 -1.32
CA PRO A 185 -15.00 25.43 -0.24
C PRO A 185 -15.51 24.03 -0.64
N LYS A 186 -15.96 23.25 0.36
CA LYS A 186 -16.67 22.00 0.08
C LYS A 186 -17.98 22.32 -0.64
N PRO A 187 -18.20 21.80 -1.87
CA PRO A 187 -19.44 22.02 -2.62
C PRO A 187 -20.64 21.37 -1.94
N GLU A 188 -21.83 21.91 -2.22
CA GLU A 188 -23.10 21.31 -1.80
C GLU A 188 -23.25 19.93 -2.47
N GLY A 189 -23.82 18.97 -1.70
CA GLY A 189 -24.01 17.59 -2.16
C GLY A 189 -22.75 16.74 -2.14
N VAL A 190 -21.63 17.24 -1.59
CA VAL A 190 -20.41 16.49 -1.31
C VAL A 190 -20.38 16.10 0.17
N ASP A 191 -20.23 14.81 0.46
CA ASP A 191 -20.19 14.31 1.83
C ASP A 191 -18.85 14.64 2.52
N GLN A 192 -17.74 14.39 1.81
CA GLN A 192 -16.39 14.62 2.31
C GLN A 192 -15.44 15.06 1.19
N VAL A 193 -14.44 15.86 1.56
CA VAL A 193 -13.33 16.26 0.69
C VAL A 193 -12.06 15.58 1.16
N PHE A 194 -11.31 14.99 0.22
CA PHE A 194 -9.98 14.44 0.41
C PHE A 194 -8.97 15.28 -0.34
N SER A 195 -8.06 15.93 0.37
CA SER A 195 -7.03 16.77 -0.24
C SER A 195 -5.73 15.97 -0.39
N ALA A 196 -5.29 15.78 -1.62
CA ALA A 196 -4.04 15.14 -1.94
C ALA A 196 -2.87 16.10 -1.88
N GLU A 197 -1.67 15.60 -1.56
CA GLU A 197 -0.41 16.36 -1.64
C GLU A 197 0.11 16.47 -3.07
N THR A 198 -0.46 15.69 -4.02
CA THR A 198 -0.04 15.61 -5.41
C THR A 198 -1.23 15.69 -6.36
N ASP A 199 -1.00 16.13 -7.59
CA ASP A 199 -2.04 16.23 -8.61
C ASP A 199 -2.40 14.88 -9.24
N PHE A 200 -1.52 13.89 -9.17
CA PHE A 200 -1.82 12.52 -9.59
C PHE A 200 -2.15 11.65 -8.39
N VAL A 201 -3.31 11.01 -8.44
CA VAL A 201 -3.83 10.14 -7.37
C VAL A 201 -4.33 8.85 -7.97
N LEU A 202 -3.85 7.72 -7.47
CA LEU A 202 -4.44 6.42 -7.79
C LEU A 202 -5.55 6.09 -6.79
N VAL A 203 -6.71 5.69 -7.30
CA VAL A 203 -7.81 5.17 -6.49
C VAL A 203 -8.00 3.69 -6.81
N VAL A 204 -7.85 2.85 -5.78
CA VAL A 204 -8.04 1.40 -5.89
C VAL A 204 -9.37 1.01 -5.27
N TYR A 205 -10.30 0.57 -6.09
CA TYR A 205 -11.62 0.08 -5.68
C TYR A 205 -11.54 -1.40 -5.36
N ARG A 206 -12.12 -1.81 -4.25
CA ARG A 206 -12.28 -3.21 -3.86
C ARG A 206 -13.73 -3.47 -3.47
N THR A 207 -14.34 -4.50 -4.05
CA THR A 207 -15.71 -4.90 -3.73
C THR A 207 -15.69 -6.39 -3.37
N GLN A 208 -16.10 -6.76 -2.17
CA GLN A 208 -16.08 -8.15 -1.72
C GLN A 208 -16.97 -9.04 -2.60
N LEU A 209 -16.44 -10.21 -2.97
CA LEU A 209 -17.16 -11.30 -3.59
C LEU A 209 -17.46 -12.36 -2.53
N PHE A 210 -18.72 -12.64 -2.25
CA PHE A 210 -19.08 -13.64 -1.23
C PHE A 210 -18.83 -15.08 -1.69
N ASN A 211 -19.14 -15.35 -2.95
CA ASN A 211 -18.98 -16.65 -3.61
C ASN A 211 -19.06 -16.47 -5.13
N PRO A 212 -18.71 -17.46 -5.97
CA PRO A 212 -18.72 -17.30 -7.43
C PRO A 212 -20.05 -16.84 -8.05
N PRO A 213 -21.25 -17.34 -7.64
CA PRO A 213 -22.53 -16.84 -8.14
C PRO A 213 -22.80 -15.37 -7.85
N ASP A 214 -22.26 -14.81 -6.78
CA ASP A 214 -22.44 -13.42 -6.33
C ASP A 214 -21.79 -12.38 -7.27
N ILE A 215 -21.05 -12.82 -8.28
CA ILE A 215 -20.37 -11.92 -9.22
C ILE A 215 -21.32 -10.95 -9.93
N GLN A 216 -22.58 -11.32 -10.11
CA GLN A 216 -23.58 -10.45 -10.73
C GLN A 216 -23.93 -9.26 -9.82
N GLN A 217 -23.94 -9.47 -8.50
CA GLN A 217 -24.14 -8.38 -7.54
C GLN A 217 -22.92 -7.45 -7.51
N VAL A 218 -21.72 -8.00 -7.55
CA VAL A 218 -20.49 -7.19 -7.69
C VAL A 218 -20.51 -6.33 -8.94
N LYS A 219 -20.94 -6.87 -10.09
CA LYS A 219 -21.12 -6.12 -11.34
C LYS A 219 -22.07 -4.94 -11.17
N ARG A 220 -23.22 -5.15 -10.51
CA ARG A 220 -24.18 -4.07 -10.26
C ARG A 220 -23.61 -2.97 -9.38
N ILE A 221 -22.86 -3.33 -8.34
CA ILE A 221 -22.20 -2.35 -7.46
C ILE A 221 -21.14 -1.58 -8.24
N GLN A 222 -20.27 -2.28 -8.99
CA GLN A 222 -19.21 -1.65 -9.78
C GLN A 222 -19.78 -0.71 -10.87
N ALA A 223 -20.91 -1.06 -11.47
CA ALA A 223 -21.60 -0.19 -12.45
C ALA A 223 -22.17 1.09 -11.80
N GLY A 224 -22.35 1.10 -10.50
CA GLY A 224 -22.81 2.28 -9.75
C GLY A 224 -21.68 3.21 -9.28
N TYR A 225 -20.42 2.82 -9.41
CA TYR A 225 -19.29 3.73 -9.16
C TYR A 225 -19.14 4.70 -10.33
N SER A 226 -18.85 5.96 -10.04
CA SER A 226 -18.51 6.94 -11.07
C SER A 226 -17.42 7.91 -10.61
N VAL A 227 -16.75 8.46 -11.61
CA VAL A 227 -15.78 9.56 -11.46
C VAL A 227 -16.26 10.67 -12.39
N THR A 228 -16.47 11.86 -11.86
CA THR A 228 -16.94 13.02 -12.63
C THR A 228 -16.18 14.27 -12.23
N PRO A 229 -15.87 15.19 -13.18
CA PRO A 229 -15.19 16.42 -12.85
C PRO A 229 -16.10 17.35 -12.02
N LEU A 230 -15.49 18.23 -11.23
CA LEU A 230 -16.20 19.13 -10.31
C LEU A 230 -17.18 20.05 -11.04
N HIS A 231 -16.82 20.55 -12.22
CA HIS A 231 -17.68 21.47 -12.99
C HIS A 231 -19.05 20.87 -13.35
N GLU A 232 -19.15 19.55 -13.54
CA GLU A 232 -20.43 18.86 -13.79
C GLU A 232 -21.33 18.91 -12.56
N LEU A 233 -20.79 18.73 -11.35
CA LEU A 233 -21.54 18.84 -10.10
C LEU A 233 -22.05 20.27 -9.88
N THR A 234 -21.18 21.26 -10.10
CA THR A 234 -21.46 22.68 -9.86
C THR A 234 -22.22 23.32 -11.03
N LYS A 235 -22.37 22.62 -12.15
CA LYS A 235 -22.96 23.15 -13.41
C LYS A 235 -22.25 24.42 -13.88
N SER A 236 -20.96 24.51 -13.64
CA SER A 236 -20.09 25.59 -14.12
C SER A 236 -19.48 25.26 -15.49
N ALA A 237 -18.85 26.24 -16.14
CA ALA A 237 -18.05 25.96 -17.32
C ALA A 237 -16.87 25.05 -16.99
N ALA A 238 -16.54 24.12 -17.87
CA ALA A 238 -15.35 23.30 -17.74
C ALA A 238 -14.10 24.21 -17.76
N PRO A 239 -13.10 23.96 -16.89
CA PRO A 239 -11.84 24.67 -16.94
C PRO A 239 -11.07 24.33 -18.24
N LEU A 240 -10.09 25.15 -18.57
CA LEU A 240 -9.18 24.80 -19.65
C LEU A 240 -8.41 23.51 -19.31
N PRO A 241 -8.17 22.64 -20.30
CA PRO A 241 -7.36 21.45 -20.07
C PRO A 241 -5.95 21.86 -19.60
N PRO A 242 -5.34 21.07 -18.72
CA PRO A 242 -3.98 21.33 -18.29
C PRO A 242 -3.00 21.15 -19.45
N PRO A 243 -1.79 21.72 -19.39
CA PRO A 243 -0.75 21.48 -20.39
C PRO A 243 -0.52 19.97 -20.59
N ALA A 244 -0.37 19.58 -21.85
CA ALA A 244 -0.02 18.20 -22.17
C ALA A 244 1.35 17.85 -21.54
N LEU A 245 1.49 16.61 -21.08
CA LEU A 245 2.73 16.09 -20.52
C LEU A 245 3.36 15.10 -21.50
N ASP A 246 4.67 15.22 -21.66
CA ASP A 246 5.49 14.21 -22.34
C ASP A 246 5.98 13.21 -21.30
N PHE A 247 5.20 12.14 -21.09
CA PHE A 247 5.48 11.14 -20.08
C PHE A 247 6.72 10.32 -20.46
N PRO A 248 7.81 10.32 -19.66
CA PRO A 248 8.99 9.50 -19.93
C PRO A 248 8.63 8.01 -20.03
N VAL A 249 9.23 7.33 -21.02
CA VAL A 249 9.04 5.89 -21.16
C VAL A 249 9.64 5.19 -19.94
N TRP A 250 8.82 4.35 -19.27
CA TRP A 250 9.29 3.51 -18.19
C TRP A 250 9.74 2.15 -18.74
N GLU A 251 11.00 1.84 -18.60
CA GLU A 251 11.60 0.56 -18.93
C GLU A 251 12.57 0.14 -17.84
N ALA A 252 12.60 -1.17 -17.51
CA ALA A 252 13.42 -1.69 -16.42
C ALA A 252 14.92 -1.39 -16.60
N GLU A 253 15.43 -1.42 -17.82
CA GLU A 253 16.85 -1.12 -18.08
C GLU A 253 17.14 0.38 -17.98
N THR A 254 16.20 1.24 -18.39
CA THR A 254 16.32 2.68 -18.29
C THR A 254 16.42 3.14 -16.82
N VAL A 255 15.57 2.59 -15.96
CA VAL A 255 15.56 2.96 -14.52
C VAL A 255 16.70 2.34 -13.71
N LYS A 256 17.44 1.38 -14.24
CA LYS A 256 18.69 0.91 -13.64
C LYS A 256 19.86 1.89 -13.86
N GLY A 257 19.72 2.81 -14.80
CA GLY A 257 20.70 3.83 -15.15
C GLY A 257 20.22 5.25 -14.76
N LEU A 258 20.77 6.26 -15.42
CA LEU A 258 20.42 7.67 -15.20
C LEU A 258 18.96 8.00 -15.52
N GLY A 259 18.25 7.15 -16.26
CA GLY A 259 16.81 7.31 -16.51
C GLY A 259 15.96 7.31 -15.22
N PHE A 260 16.44 6.71 -14.13
CA PHE A 260 15.81 6.86 -12.83
C PHE A 260 15.70 8.33 -12.41
N PHE A 261 16.80 9.07 -12.52
CA PHE A 261 16.84 10.49 -12.16
C PHE A 261 16.01 11.34 -13.13
N SER A 262 15.95 11.00 -14.41
CA SER A 262 15.12 11.70 -15.40
C SER A 262 13.62 11.52 -15.12
N ILE A 263 13.20 10.29 -14.76
CA ILE A 263 11.81 10.04 -14.35
C ILE A 263 11.51 10.76 -13.04
N LEU A 264 12.41 10.69 -12.08
CA LEU A 264 12.24 11.38 -10.80
C LEU A 264 12.13 12.89 -11.01
N ASP A 265 12.97 13.52 -11.85
CA ASP A 265 12.91 14.93 -12.22
C ASP A 265 11.55 15.32 -12.79
N PHE A 266 11.09 14.59 -13.82
CA PHE A 266 9.75 14.78 -14.39
C PHE A 266 8.64 14.75 -13.35
N LEU A 267 8.68 13.79 -12.42
CA LEU A 267 7.67 13.66 -11.38
C LEU A 267 7.73 14.80 -10.36
N LEU A 268 8.94 15.23 -10.01
CA LEU A 268 9.12 16.29 -9.03
C LEU A 268 8.70 17.68 -9.57
N ASP A 269 8.65 17.87 -10.87
CA ASP A 269 8.06 19.07 -11.49
C ASP A 269 6.53 19.14 -11.30
N LEU A 270 5.90 17.98 -11.11
CA LEU A 270 4.44 17.85 -10.90
C LEU A 270 4.06 17.75 -9.42
N MET A 271 5.03 17.70 -8.53
CA MET A 271 4.81 17.47 -7.09
C MET A 271 5.28 18.67 -6.27
N PRO A 272 4.38 19.39 -5.59
CA PRO A 272 4.77 20.47 -4.69
C PRO A 272 5.76 20.00 -3.63
N VAL A 273 6.64 20.90 -3.22
CA VAL A 273 7.55 20.65 -2.11
C VAL A 273 6.77 20.67 -0.81
N VAL A 274 6.78 19.57 -0.08
CA VAL A 274 6.25 19.50 1.28
C VAL A 274 7.39 19.75 2.29
N PRO A 275 7.10 20.32 3.47
CA PRO A 275 8.15 20.67 4.44
C PRO A 275 9.08 19.52 4.82
N GLU A 276 8.52 18.31 4.96
CA GLU A 276 9.25 17.11 5.35
C GLU A 276 10.29 16.68 4.31
N ASP A 277 10.04 16.98 3.03
CA ASP A 277 10.92 16.59 1.92
C ASP A 277 11.81 17.75 1.44
N ALA A 278 11.69 18.96 2.03
CA ALA A 278 12.42 20.16 1.57
C ALA A 278 13.94 19.94 1.55
N GLY A 279 14.49 19.24 2.55
CA GLY A 279 15.94 18.98 2.65
C GLY A 279 16.48 18.13 1.52
N ILE A 280 15.83 17.02 1.19
CA ILE A 280 16.25 16.15 0.08
C ILE A 280 15.99 16.86 -1.27
N ARG A 281 14.85 17.52 -1.44
CA ARG A 281 14.53 18.30 -2.64
C ARG A 281 15.59 19.34 -2.94
N GLN A 282 16.04 20.08 -1.92
CA GLN A 282 17.13 21.07 -2.06
C GLN A 282 18.46 20.43 -2.49
N ARG A 283 18.79 19.26 -1.96
CA ARG A 283 20.02 18.55 -2.34
C ARG A 283 19.97 18.03 -3.78
N LEU A 284 18.81 17.55 -4.24
CA LEU A 284 18.61 17.06 -5.60
C LEU A 284 18.83 18.13 -6.68
N LEU A 285 18.61 19.41 -6.34
CA LEU A 285 18.91 20.53 -7.24
C LEU A 285 20.39 20.58 -7.66
N ALA A 286 21.31 20.03 -6.87
CA ALA A 286 22.74 19.99 -7.22
C ALA A 286 23.04 19.15 -8.47
N ILE A 287 22.13 18.24 -8.86
CA ILE A 287 22.21 17.45 -10.09
C ILE A 287 21.11 17.83 -11.09
N GLY A 288 20.39 18.93 -10.84
CA GLY A 288 19.31 19.41 -11.71
C GLY A 288 17.96 18.73 -11.50
N VAL A 289 17.84 17.73 -10.62
CA VAL A 289 16.60 16.99 -10.37
C VAL A 289 15.63 17.85 -9.54
N GLY A 290 14.40 18.04 -10.03
CA GLY A 290 13.36 18.87 -9.43
C GLY A 290 13.56 20.37 -9.66
N ALA A 291 14.39 20.72 -10.63
CA ALA A 291 14.54 22.08 -11.13
C ALA A 291 14.07 22.14 -12.59
N PRO A 292 12.93 22.77 -12.91
CA PRO A 292 12.33 22.72 -14.23
C PRO A 292 13.34 23.00 -15.36
N GLY A 293 13.45 22.06 -16.29
CA GLY A 293 14.31 22.15 -17.47
C GLY A 293 15.82 22.18 -17.19
N LYS A 294 16.28 21.78 -15.98
CA LYS A 294 17.70 21.82 -15.62
C LYS A 294 18.40 20.46 -15.61
N LEU A 295 17.68 19.34 -15.46
CA LEU A 295 18.31 18.04 -15.61
C LEU A 295 18.64 17.77 -17.07
N ASP A 296 19.91 17.85 -17.43
CA ASP A 296 20.42 17.34 -18.71
C ASP A 296 21.54 16.32 -18.43
N PRO A 297 21.25 15.01 -18.54
CA PRO A 297 22.26 13.99 -18.32
C PRO A 297 23.48 14.09 -19.24
N LYS A 298 23.39 14.82 -20.36
CA LYS A 298 24.51 15.03 -21.29
C LYS A 298 25.56 15.98 -20.72
N THR A 299 25.21 16.81 -19.75
CA THR A 299 26.13 17.74 -19.09
C THR A 299 27.01 17.08 -18.02
N PHE A 300 26.68 15.85 -17.62
CA PHE A 300 27.50 15.09 -16.65
C PHE A 300 28.77 14.60 -17.31
N THR A 301 29.90 14.74 -16.61
CA THR A 301 31.14 14.08 -16.97
C THR A 301 30.99 12.55 -16.80
N GLU A 302 31.91 11.77 -17.34
CA GLU A 302 31.92 10.32 -17.12
C GLU A 302 32.14 10.00 -15.62
N GLY A 303 32.93 10.79 -14.92
CA GLY A 303 33.11 10.70 -13.48
C GLY A 303 31.84 10.96 -12.70
N ASP A 304 31.05 11.99 -13.07
CA ASP A 304 29.76 12.31 -12.47
C ASP A 304 28.75 11.16 -12.65
N ARG A 305 28.66 10.61 -13.89
CA ARG A 305 27.79 9.47 -14.21
C ARG A 305 28.15 8.26 -13.37
N THR A 306 29.44 7.92 -13.34
CA THR A 306 29.96 6.78 -12.58
C THR A 306 29.62 6.92 -11.09
N ALA A 307 29.82 8.09 -10.52
CA ALA A 307 29.56 8.34 -9.09
C ALA A 307 28.06 8.26 -8.76
N LEU A 308 27.19 8.88 -9.56
CA LEU A 308 25.72 8.81 -9.37
C LEU A 308 25.22 7.37 -9.47
N LEU A 309 25.69 6.61 -10.49
CA LEU A 309 25.28 5.22 -10.67
C LEU A 309 25.81 4.31 -9.57
N ALA A 310 27.03 4.54 -9.04
CA ALA A 310 27.55 3.82 -7.90
C ALA A 310 26.66 4.04 -6.66
N GLY A 311 26.23 5.28 -6.41
CA GLY A 311 25.28 5.61 -5.35
C GLY A 311 23.93 4.90 -5.53
N GLN A 312 23.36 4.95 -6.73
CA GLN A 312 22.12 4.25 -7.06
C GLN A 312 22.24 2.73 -6.84
N GLN A 313 23.31 2.10 -7.32
CA GLN A 313 23.55 0.66 -7.12
C GLN A 313 23.68 0.28 -5.64
N ARG A 314 24.35 1.12 -4.85
CA ARG A 314 24.41 0.95 -3.40
C ARG A 314 23.02 1.05 -2.77
N GLY A 315 22.17 1.97 -3.24
CA GLY A 315 20.77 2.10 -2.82
C GLY A 315 19.94 0.87 -3.18
N GLN A 316 20.09 0.35 -4.39
CA GLN A 316 19.44 -0.90 -4.85
C GLN A 316 19.81 -2.09 -3.95
N LYS A 317 21.10 -2.24 -3.67
CA LYS A 317 21.60 -3.28 -2.77
C LYS A 317 21.01 -3.12 -1.36
N LYS A 318 21.03 -1.91 -0.82
CA LYS A 318 20.47 -1.61 0.51
C LYS A 318 18.97 -1.96 0.58
N LEU A 319 18.20 -1.59 -0.43
CA LEU A 319 16.77 -1.90 -0.47
C LEU A 319 16.52 -3.42 -0.60
N ALA A 320 17.32 -4.13 -1.39
CA ALA A 320 17.25 -5.59 -1.48
C ALA A 320 17.52 -6.26 -0.12
N GLU A 321 18.52 -5.79 0.62
CA GLU A 321 18.81 -6.25 1.98
C GLU A 321 17.63 -5.99 2.94
N LEU A 322 17.06 -4.77 2.92
CA LEU A 322 15.91 -4.40 3.75
C LEU A 322 14.67 -5.24 3.43
N SER A 323 14.45 -5.61 2.16
CA SER A 323 13.28 -6.38 1.74
C SER A 323 13.22 -7.81 2.28
N VAL A 324 14.35 -8.34 2.74
CA VAL A 324 14.47 -9.67 3.37
C VAL A 324 14.73 -9.61 4.87
N ASP A 325 15.07 -8.44 5.39
CA ASP A 325 15.26 -8.19 6.82
C ASP A 325 13.90 -7.94 7.49
N THR A 326 13.40 -8.93 8.18
CA THR A 326 12.12 -8.84 8.89
C THR A 326 12.17 -7.99 10.17
N HIS A 327 13.34 -7.40 10.53
CA HIS A 327 13.51 -6.63 11.76
C HIS A 327 14.14 -5.24 11.55
N PHE A 328 14.18 -4.74 10.31
CA PHE A 328 14.85 -3.48 9.98
C PHE A 328 14.28 -2.23 10.71
N LEU A 329 13.09 -2.35 11.33
CA LEU A 329 12.49 -1.32 12.18
C LEU A 329 12.77 -1.50 13.68
N GLY A 330 13.59 -2.50 14.06
CA GLY A 330 13.86 -2.85 15.46
C GLY A 330 12.78 -3.74 16.10
N HIS A 331 11.80 -4.17 15.35
CA HIS A 331 10.79 -5.17 15.69
C HIS A 331 10.45 -5.99 14.45
N GLU A 332 9.71 -7.09 14.63
CA GLU A 332 9.23 -7.88 13.50
C GLU A 332 8.32 -7.05 12.61
N VAL A 333 8.75 -6.82 11.36
CA VAL A 333 8.05 -5.98 10.39
C VAL A 333 6.88 -6.74 9.78
N THR A 334 5.72 -6.15 9.86
CA THR A 334 4.48 -6.65 9.24
C THR A 334 4.06 -5.78 8.06
N ALA A 335 3.14 -6.26 7.23
CA ALA A 335 2.55 -5.43 6.18
C ALA A 335 1.89 -4.16 6.75
N GLY A 336 1.40 -4.22 8.00
CA GLY A 336 0.81 -3.07 8.69
C GLY A 336 1.81 -1.93 8.97
N ASP A 337 3.11 -2.23 9.00
CA ASP A 337 4.16 -1.23 9.24
C ASP A 337 4.56 -0.49 7.96
N LEU A 338 4.28 -1.05 6.79
CA LEU A 338 4.80 -0.60 5.50
C LEU A 338 3.87 0.36 4.74
N PHE A 339 2.58 0.41 5.11
CA PHE A 339 1.57 1.18 4.39
C PHE A 339 0.77 2.09 5.32
N GLY A 340 0.57 3.32 4.90
CA GLY A 340 -0.16 4.31 5.68
C GLY A 340 -0.11 5.70 5.05
N ASN A 341 -0.62 6.68 5.78
CA ASN A 341 -0.47 8.07 5.40
C ASN A 341 0.92 8.60 5.80
N ARG A 342 1.27 9.81 5.36
CA ARG A 342 2.55 10.45 5.66
C ARG A 342 2.83 10.51 7.16
N ALA A 343 1.85 10.91 7.96
CA ALA A 343 2.02 11.02 9.42
C ALA A 343 2.36 9.68 10.08
N TYR A 344 1.76 8.57 9.62
CA TYR A 344 2.04 7.24 10.15
C TYR A 344 3.40 6.69 9.70
N LEU A 345 3.75 6.86 8.42
CA LEU A 345 5.03 6.37 7.90
C LEU A 345 6.20 7.22 8.37
N GLY A 346 5.97 8.51 8.63
CA GLY A 346 6.99 9.45 9.09
C GLY A 346 8.06 9.72 8.03
N ALA A 347 9.22 10.18 8.47
CA ALA A 347 10.36 10.48 7.59
C ALA A 347 11.19 9.23 7.19
N ASP A 348 10.88 8.05 7.73
CA ASP A 348 11.60 6.82 7.41
C ASP A 348 11.13 6.23 6.08
N VAL A 349 11.82 6.59 5.01
CA VAL A 349 11.52 6.14 3.66
C VAL A 349 11.59 4.62 3.48
N ARG A 350 12.34 3.90 4.35
CA ARG A 350 12.51 2.44 4.26
C ARG A 350 11.18 1.69 4.30
N ARG A 351 10.21 2.16 5.09
CA ARG A 351 8.86 1.57 5.16
C ARG A 351 8.18 1.62 3.79
N ARG A 352 8.17 2.79 3.17
CA ARG A 352 7.54 3.05 1.88
C ARG A 352 8.25 2.28 0.77
N ASP A 353 9.58 2.25 0.78
CA ASP A 353 10.40 1.58 -0.23
C ASP A 353 10.22 0.06 -0.18
N VAL A 354 10.32 -0.54 1.01
CA VAL A 354 10.06 -1.97 1.19
C VAL A 354 8.62 -2.31 0.84
N GLY A 355 7.66 -1.46 1.22
CA GLY A 355 6.25 -1.60 0.82
C GLY A 355 6.07 -1.60 -0.69
N ALA A 356 6.68 -0.64 -1.41
CA ALA A 356 6.62 -0.57 -2.87
C ALA A 356 7.28 -1.78 -3.54
N MET A 357 8.40 -2.26 -3.00
CA MET A 357 9.14 -3.40 -3.54
C MET A 357 8.41 -4.74 -3.34
N LEU A 358 7.78 -4.94 -2.18
CA LEU A 358 7.11 -6.21 -1.85
C LEU A 358 5.66 -6.29 -2.32
N GLY A 359 5.00 -5.15 -2.53
CA GLY A 359 3.59 -5.12 -2.95
C GLY A 359 2.99 -3.74 -2.90
N ILE A 360 3.35 -2.87 -3.84
CA ILE A 360 2.82 -1.50 -3.96
C ILE A 360 1.29 -1.45 -3.81
N TYR A 361 0.77 -0.39 -3.18
CA TYR A 361 -0.65 -0.16 -2.87
C TYR A 361 -1.25 -1.11 -1.82
N GLY A 362 -0.43 -1.63 -0.91
CA GLY A 362 -0.93 -2.30 0.28
C GLY A 362 -1.80 -1.36 1.12
N ASN A 363 -2.76 -1.94 1.84
CA ASN A 363 -3.65 -1.16 2.70
C ASN A 363 -2.97 -0.75 4.01
N SER A 364 -3.38 0.39 4.55
CA SER A 364 -3.10 0.75 5.94
C SER A 364 -3.61 -0.34 6.90
N ARG A 365 -2.93 -0.54 8.01
CA ARG A 365 -3.24 -1.65 8.96
C ARG A 365 -4.68 -1.65 9.48
N GLU A 366 -5.30 -0.47 9.57
CA GLU A 366 -6.70 -0.33 10.00
C GLU A 366 -7.68 -0.77 8.91
N GLU A 367 -7.25 -0.81 7.64
CA GLU A 367 -8.07 -1.23 6.51
C GLU A 367 -7.93 -2.71 6.22
N ALA A 368 -6.69 -3.22 6.13
CA ALA A 368 -6.47 -4.65 5.98
C ALA A 368 -5.08 -5.07 6.48
N LEU A 369 -4.99 -6.32 6.97
CA LEU A 369 -3.75 -6.98 7.38
C LEU A 369 -3.53 -8.25 6.59
N TYR A 370 -2.25 -8.65 6.46
CA TYR A 370 -1.82 -9.75 5.59
C TYR A 370 -0.78 -10.66 6.26
N PRO A 371 -1.08 -11.31 7.43
CA PRO A 371 -0.18 -12.31 8.00
C PRO A 371 0.11 -13.44 7.00
N ILE A 372 1.39 -13.82 6.89
CA ILE A 372 1.84 -14.81 5.92
C ILE A 372 2.38 -16.03 6.67
N TYR A 373 1.83 -17.20 6.38
CA TYR A 373 2.37 -18.47 6.82
C TYR A 373 3.44 -18.96 5.84
N ARG A 374 4.69 -19.00 6.27
CA ARG A 374 5.84 -19.53 5.51
C ARG A 374 6.44 -20.76 6.15
N THR A 375 6.21 -20.95 7.46
CA THR A 375 6.72 -22.02 8.28
C THR A 375 5.60 -22.64 9.12
N ASP A 376 5.82 -23.86 9.59
CA ASP A 376 4.99 -24.50 10.59
C ASP A 376 5.34 -24.05 12.03
N ALA A 377 4.69 -24.68 13.01
CA ALA A 377 4.91 -24.40 14.43
C ALA A 377 6.34 -24.70 14.91
N ASP A 378 7.07 -25.56 14.21
CA ASP A 378 8.47 -25.90 14.49
C ASP A 378 9.47 -24.99 13.74
N GLY A 379 8.99 -24.00 12.98
CA GLY A 379 9.81 -23.10 12.16
C GLY A 379 10.29 -23.71 10.84
N LYS A 380 9.78 -24.89 10.44
CA LYS A 380 10.17 -25.55 9.19
C LYS A 380 9.39 -24.98 8.01
N PRO A 381 10.00 -24.80 6.84
CA PRO A 381 9.32 -24.36 5.62
C PRO A 381 8.14 -25.27 5.27
N LEU A 382 7.06 -24.68 4.77
CA LEU A 382 5.85 -25.42 4.40
C LEU A 382 6.05 -26.16 3.08
N ASP A 383 5.85 -27.50 3.10
CA ASP A 383 5.92 -28.36 1.91
C ASP A 383 4.85 -29.45 1.97
N ALA A 384 3.79 -29.32 1.15
CA ALA A 384 2.70 -30.30 1.16
C ALA A 384 3.03 -31.60 0.42
N SER A 385 4.22 -31.74 -0.18
CA SER A 385 4.74 -33.04 -0.63
C SER A 385 5.18 -33.92 0.54
N GLN A 386 5.62 -33.29 1.64
CA GLN A 386 6.17 -33.97 2.83
C GLN A 386 5.13 -34.17 3.92
N SER A 387 4.30 -33.20 4.20
CA SER A 387 3.34 -33.22 5.32
C SER A 387 1.98 -32.69 4.89
N ALA A 388 0.93 -33.09 5.60
CA ALA A 388 -0.29 -32.34 5.70
C ALA A 388 -0.15 -31.29 6.83
N TYR A 389 -0.99 -30.28 6.81
CA TYR A 389 -0.95 -29.22 7.84
C TYR A 389 -2.36 -28.94 8.34
N THR A 390 -2.46 -28.59 9.62
CA THR A 390 -3.71 -28.08 10.20
C THR A 390 -3.51 -26.67 10.71
N LEU A 391 -4.54 -25.85 10.50
CA LEU A 391 -4.70 -24.54 11.11
C LEU A 391 -5.96 -24.56 11.96
N ARG A 392 -5.83 -24.40 13.27
CA ARG A 392 -6.96 -24.47 14.17
C ARG A 392 -7.30 -23.12 14.79
N PHE A 393 -8.55 -22.73 14.65
CA PHE A 393 -9.15 -21.62 15.39
C PHE A 393 -9.97 -22.17 16.55
N GLU A 394 -9.59 -21.87 17.77
CA GLU A 394 -10.35 -22.24 18.96
C GLU A 394 -11.74 -21.59 18.95
N LYS A 395 -12.67 -22.17 19.69
CA LYS A 395 -14.01 -21.61 19.85
C LYS A 395 -13.94 -20.15 20.32
N GLY A 396 -14.53 -19.25 19.54
CA GLY A 396 -14.57 -17.80 19.86
C GLY A 396 -13.28 -17.05 19.54
N LYS A 397 -12.24 -17.71 18.97
CA LYS A 397 -10.96 -17.09 18.62
C LYS A 397 -10.69 -17.05 17.10
N LEU A 398 -11.73 -16.79 16.33
CA LEU A 398 -11.58 -16.53 14.90
C LEU A 398 -10.73 -15.27 14.66
N PRO A 399 -10.14 -15.10 13.46
CA PRO A 399 -9.43 -13.87 13.12
C PRO A 399 -10.29 -12.63 13.40
N PRO A 400 -9.80 -11.63 14.18
CA PRO A 400 -10.59 -10.48 14.60
C PRO A 400 -10.71 -9.47 13.46
N ALA A 401 -11.71 -9.65 12.62
CA ALA A 401 -12.03 -8.78 11.49
C ALA A 401 -13.51 -8.41 11.53
N LYS A 402 -13.81 -7.10 11.53
CA LYS A 402 -15.19 -6.58 11.54
C LYS A 402 -15.91 -6.81 10.21
N ALA A 403 -15.17 -6.82 9.09
CA ALA A 403 -15.76 -7.13 7.79
C ALA A 403 -15.66 -8.62 7.49
N PHE A 404 -14.50 -9.10 7.11
CA PHE A 404 -14.29 -10.52 6.85
C PHE A 404 -12.79 -10.88 6.89
N TRP A 405 -12.49 -12.17 6.92
CA TRP A 405 -11.14 -12.69 6.75
C TRP A 405 -11.12 -13.79 5.69
N SER A 406 -9.94 -14.03 5.10
CA SER A 406 -9.70 -15.13 4.16
C SER A 406 -8.32 -15.74 4.36
N LEU A 407 -8.19 -17.04 4.13
CA LEU A 407 -6.92 -17.75 4.04
C LEU A 407 -6.75 -18.25 2.60
N THR A 408 -5.79 -17.69 1.88
CA THR A 408 -5.54 -18.00 0.46
C THR A 408 -4.27 -18.81 0.29
N MET A 409 -4.30 -19.87 -0.53
CA MET A 409 -3.20 -20.77 -0.83
C MET A 409 -2.41 -20.31 -2.06
N TYR A 410 -1.07 -20.40 -1.97
CA TYR A 410 -0.17 -20.10 -3.07
C TYR A 410 0.93 -21.14 -3.21
N ASP A 411 1.27 -21.46 -4.45
CA ASP A 411 2.45 -22.27 -4.77
C ASP A 411 3.73 -21.52 -4.38
N GLY A 412 4.63 -22.17 -3.68
CA GLY A 412 5.84 -21.57 -3.10
C GLY A 412 6.88 -21.16 -4.13
N ARG A 413 6.87 -21.77 -5.32
CA ARG A 413 7.82 -21.48 -6.41
C ARG A 413 7.30 -20.39 -7.33
N SER A 414 6.10 -20.58 -7.88
CA SER A 414 5.50 -19.63 -8.83
C SER A 414 4.87 -18.42 -8.18
N LYS A 415 4.52 -18.50 -6.89
CA LYS A 415 3.77 -17.50 -6.13
C LYS A 415 2.36 -17.23 -6.69
N LEU A 416 1.84 -18.16 -7.48
CA LEU A 416 0.50 -18.10 -8.08
C LEU A 416 -0.50 -18.93 -7.28
N LEU A 417 -1.80 -18.74 -7.58
CA LEU A 417 -2.86 -19.60 -7.06
C LEU A 417 -2.67 -21.04 -7.53
N VAL A 418 -3.06 -21.99 -6.68
CA VAL A 418 -2.90 -23.44 -6.93
C VAL A 418 -4.14 -23.98 -7.62
N ASP A 419 -3.99 -24.50 -8.84
CA ASP A 419 -5.09 -25.20 -9.51
C ASP A 419 -5.47 -26.49 -8.76
N ASN A 420 -6.77 -26.74 -8.63
CA ASN A 420 -7.26 -27.89 -7.88
C ASN A 420 -8.68 -28.28 -8.32
N PRO A 421 -9.11 -29.54 -8.10
CA PRO A 421 -10.40 -30.05 -8.55
C PRO A 421 -11.63 -29.29 -8.03
N LEU A 422 -11.50 -28.65 -6.84
CA LEU A 422 -12.59 -27.88 -6.22
C LEU A 422 -12.64 -26.45 -6.74
N LYS A 423 -11.65 -25.99 -7.50
CA LYS A 423 -11.44 -24.55 -7.84
C LYS A 423 -11.49 -23.68 -6.59
N ARG A 424 -11.02 -24.22 -5.46
CA ARG A 424 -10.99 -23.57 -4.15
C ARG A 424 -9.59 -23.04 -3.89
N TYR A 425 -9.42 -21.75 -3.99
CA TYR A 425 -8.13 -21.06 -3.81
C TYR A 425 -7.99 -20.47 -2.41
N LEU A 426 -9.12 -20.33 -1.71
CA LEU A 426 -9.20 -19.76 -0.38
C LEU A 426 -10.33 -20.40 0.45
N ILE A 427 -10.23 -20.19 1.77
CA ILE A 427 -11.33 -20.36 2.71
C ILE A 427 -11.52 -19.02 3.42
N ASN A 428 -12.76 -18.53 3.51
CA ASN A 428 -13.05 -17.23 4.12
C ASN A 428 -14.22 -17.29 5.11
N SER A 429 -14.43 -16.19 5.83
CA SER A 429 -15.47 -16.11 6.87
C SER A 429 -16.90 -16.22 6.34
N THR A 430 -17.16 -16.01 5.05
CA THR A 430 -18.49 -16.23 4.46
C THR A 430 -18.83 -17.73 4.38
N MET A 431 -17.82 -18.59 4.41
CA MET A 431 -17.95 -20.05 4.36
C MET A 431 -18.19 -20.69 5.75
N LEU A 432 -18.13 -19.92 6.84
CA LEU A 432 -18.18 -20.44 8.22
C LEU A 432 -19.37 -21.36 8.53
N GLN A 433 -20.51 -21.12 7.89
CA GLN A 433 -21.71 -21.97 8.08
C GLN A 433 -21.56 -23.34 7.42
N SER A 434 -20.74 -23.48 6.38
CA SER A 434 -20.47 -24.72 5.67
C SER A 434 -19.28 -25.50 6.23
N LEU A 435 -18.43 -24.84 7.06
CA LEU A 435 -17.30 -25.49 7.70
C LEU A 435 -17.74 -26.38 8.85
N LYS A 436 -17.11 -27.53 8.98
CA LYS A 436 -17.29 -28.43 10.13
C LYS A 436 -16.62 -27.86 11.36
N ARG A 437 -17.32 -27.94 12.48
CA ARG A 437 -16.76 -27.58 13.79
C ARG A 437 -16.21 -28.81 14.48
N ASP A 438 -15.17 -28.61 15.25
CA ASP A 438 -14.59 -29.59 16.15
C ASP A 438 -15.58 -29.86 17.33
N ALA A 439 -15.37 -30.94 18.07
CA ALA A 439 -16.24 -31.32 19.20
C ALA A 439 -16.36 -30.23 20.27
N ASP A 440 -15.35 -29.41 20.47
CA ASP A 440 -15.32 -28.26 21.39
C ASP A 440 -15.86 -26.95 20.76
N GLY A 441 -16.30 -27.01 19.51
CA GLY A 441 -16.84 -25.86 18.75
C GLY A 441 -15.79 -25.00 18.07
N GLY A 442 -14.51 -25.38 18.08
CA GLY A 442 -13.45 -24.81 17.26
C GLY A 442 -13.62 -25.13 15.77
N ILE A 443 -12.71 -24.69 14.95
CA ILE A 443 -12.64 -24.99 13.51
C ILE A 443 -11.20 -25.34 13.16
N THR A 444 -11.00 -26.55 12.63
CA THR A 444 -9.71 -27.00 12.10
C THR A 444 -9.77 -27.01 10.58
N LEU A 445 -8.92 -26.22 9.92
CA LEU A 445 -8.70 -26.24 8.48
C LEU A 445 -7.56 -27.21 8.17
N THR A 446 -7.70 -27.96 7.07
CA THR A 446 -6.67 -28.89 6.58
C THR A 446 -6.05 -28.34 5.30
N LEU A 447 -4.73 -28.18 5.28
CA LEU A 447 -3.95 -27.72 4.13
C LEU A 447 -3.08 -28.91 3.66
N GLN A 448 -3.43 -29.52 2.55
CA GLN A 448 -2.71 -30.66 1.97
C GLN A 448 -3.01 -30.82 0.49
N HIS A 449 -2.16 -31.57 -0.23
CA HIS A 449 -2.35 -31.79 -1.66
C HIS A 449 -3.50 -32.76 -1.96
N ALA A 450 -3.48 -33.94 -1.37
CA ALA A 450 -4.51 -34.96 -1.58
C ALA A 450 -5.80 -34.63 -0.81
N SER A 451 -6.94 -35.02 -1.36
CA SER A 451 -8.22 -34.86 -0.65
C SER A 451 -8.20 -35.63 0.69
N PRO A 452 -8.67 -35.01 1.78
CA PRO A 452 -8.84 -35.72 3.07
C PRO A 452 -10.10 -36.59 3.10
N GLY A 453 -10.78 -36.77 1.96
CA GLY A 453 -12.04 -37.46 1.83
C GLY A 453 -13.27 -36.60 2.06
N LYS A 454 -14.43 -37.02 1.52
CA LYS A 454 -15.69 -36.25 1.54
C LYS A 454 -16.08 -35.75 2.93
N ALA A 455 -15.78 -36.51 3.95
CA ALA A 455 -16.13 -36.15 5.33
C ALA A 455 -15.41 -34.92 5.85
N GLN A 456 -14.22 -34.57 5.32
CA GLN A 456 -13.39 -33.44 5.75
C GLN A 456 -13.21 -32.38 4.65
N GLU A 457 -13.80 -32.58 3.47
CA GLU A 457 -13.63 -31.72 2.31
C GLU A 457 -14.09 -30.29 2.56
N ALA A 458 -15.09 -30.08 3.43
CA ALA A 458 -15.58 -28.74 3.76
C ALA A 458 -14.46 -27.82 4.30
N ASN A 459 -13.58 -28.37 5.15
CA ASN A 459 -12.49 -27.65 5.81
C ASN A 459 -11.14 -27.77 5.07
N TRP A 460 -11.13 -28.38 3.88
CA TRP A 460 -9.89 -28.59 3.13
C TRP A 460 -9.58 -27.42 2.21
N LEU A 461 -8.38 -26.85 2.36
CA LEU A 461 -7.77 -25.92 1.42
C LEU A 461 -6.67 -26.65 0.64
N PRO A 462 -6.90 -26.97 -0.65
CA PRO A 462 -5.94 -27.72 -1.45
C PRO A 462 -4.61 -26.99 -1.60
N ALA A 463 -3.51 -27.68 -1.32
CA ALA A 463 -2.14 -27.21 -1.48
C ALA A 463 -1.46 -27.84 -2.71
N PRO A 464 -0.38 -27.26 -3.26
CA PRO A 464 0.39 -27.88 -4.34
C PRO A 464 1.10 -29.14 -3.84
N ASN A 465 1.55 -30.01 -4.74
CA ASN A 465 2.46 -31.10 -4.39
C ASN A 465 3.91 -30.58 -4.30
N GLY A 466 4.21 -29.83 -3.25
CA GLY A 466 5.51 -29.18 -3.05
C GLY A 466 5.45 -28.01 -2.07
N PRO A 467 6.46 -27.14 -2.10
CA PRO A 467 6.51 -25.94 -1.27
C PRO A 467 5.30 -25.03 -1.50
N PHE A 468 4.79 -24.45 -0.41
CA PHE A 468 3.69 -23.50 -0.45
C PHE A 468 3.83 -22.41 0.62
N TYR A 469 3.02 -21.39 0.51
CA TYR A 469 2.73 -20.44 1.59
C TYR A 469 1.25 -20.08 1.56
N ALA A 470 0.74 -19.60 2.67
CA ALA A 470 -0.64 -19.12 2.74
C ALA A 470 -0.68 -17.70 3.31
N VAL A 471 -1.61 -16.90 2.81
CA VAL A 471 -1.84 -15.54 3.30
C VAL A 471 -3.19 -15.46 3.98
N LEU A 472 -3.18 -15.12 5.26
CA LEU A 472 -4.39 -14.77 5.99
C LEU A 472 -4.64 -13.27 5.82
N ARG A 473 -5.77 -12.90 5.21
CA ARG A 473 -6.18 -11.50 5.04
C ARG A 473 -7.29 -11.18 6.03
N LEU A 474 -7.13 -10.08 6.76
CA LEU A 474 -8.16 -9.54 7.62
C LEU A 474 -8.60 -8.19 7.05
N TYR A 475 -9.85 -8.04 6.68
CA TYR A 475 -10.43 -6.80 6.17
C TYR A 475 -11.21 -6.10 7.27
N TYR A 476 -10.95 -4.81 7.46
CA TYR A 476 -11.41 -4.03 8.61
C TYR A 476 -11.07 -4.76 9.93
N PRO A 477 -9.77 -4.99 10.17
CA PRO A 477 -9.35 -5.71 11.38
C PRO A 477 -9.75 -4.95 12.64
N GLU A 478 -10.00 -5.70 13.70
CA GLU A 478 -10.13 -5.13 15.05
C GLU A 478 -8.74 -4.78 15.61
N PRO A 479 -8.64 -3.83 16.56
CA PRO A 479 -7.35 -3.47 17.17
C PRO A 479 -6.54 -4.67 17.67
N ALA A 480 -7.21 -5.68 18.21
CA ALA A 480 -6.58 -6.92 18.67
C ALA A 480 -5.69 -7.61 17.61
N ALA A 481 -5.97 -7.39 16.33
CA ALA A 481 -5.20 -7.97 15.23
C ALA A 481 -3.79 -7.35 15.06
N TYR A 482 -3.57 -6.14 15.58
CA TYR A 482 -2.31 -5.39 15.39
C TYR A 482 -1.74 -4.76 16.67
N ASP A 483 -2.42 -4.90 17.83
CA ASP A 483 -1.88 -4.47 19.14
C ASP A 483 -1.19 -5.60 19.90
N GLY A 484 -1.12 -6.81 19.30
CA GLY A 484 -0.48 -7.98 19.88
C GLY A 484 -1.35 -8.79 20.84
N SER A 485 -2.60 -8.40 21.09
CA SER A 485 -3.50 -9.14 21.99
C SER A 485 -4.08 -10.41 21.33
N TRP A 486 -4.29 -10.41 20.02
CA TRP A 486 -4.61 -11.62 19.27
C TRP A 486 -3.33 -12.28 18.76
N LYS A 487 -3.20 -13.59 19.02
CA LYS A 487 -2.08 -14.37 18.50
C LYS A 487 -2.50 -15.14 17.27
N LEU A 488 -1.71 -14.99 16.20
CA LEU A 488 -1.88 -15.76 14.98
C LEU A 488 -1.66 -17.25 15.31
N PRO A 489 -2.66 -18.14 15.11
CA PRO A 489 -2.46 -19.56 15.35
C PRO A 489 -1.45 -20.13 14.35
N SER A 490 -0.58 -21.02 14.79
CA SER A 490 0.44 -21.66 13.95
C SER A 490 -0.14 -22.79 13.10
N LEU A 491 0.45 -23.02 11.93
CA LEU A 491 0.25 -24.22 11.15
C LEU A 491 0.98 -25.40 11.82
N VAL A 492 0.27 -26.49 12.08
CA VAL A 492 0.85 -27.70 12.68
C VAL A 492 1.01 -28.75 11.59
N ALA A 493 2.24 -29.24 11.42
CA ALA A 493 2.53 -30.32 10.48
C ALA A 493 2.01 -31.67 10.99
N ILE A 494 1.33 -32.41 10.12
CA ILE A 494 0.95 -33.79 10.33
C ILE A 494 1.81 -34.65 9.40
N PRO A 495 2.77 -35.45 9.93
CA PRO A 495 3.60 -36.27 9.08
C PRO A 495 2.74 -37.23 8.26
N LYS A 496 3.05 -37.39 6.97
CA LYS A 496 2.44 -38.43 6.17
C LYS A 496 2.88 -39.81 6.70
N PRO A 497 2.00 -40.79 6.76
CA PRO A 497 2.44 -42.14 7.07
C PRO A 497 3.54 -42.52 6.08
N ALA A 498 4.60 -43.17 6.58
CA ALA A 498 5.65 -43.71 5.72
C ALA A 498 5.00 -44.59 4.64
N LYS A 499 5.35 -44.36 3.37
CA LYS A 499 4.91 -45.27 2.31
C LYS A 499 5.40 -46.68 2.68
N PRO A 500 4.52 -47.72 2.64
CA PRO A 500 4.91 -49.09 2.90
C PRO A 500 5.98 -49.56 1.91
#